data_c1546147b549970a6cbe6d7f2ae0e5fa
#
_entry.id   c1546147b549970a6cbe6d7f2ae0e5fa
#
_cell.length_a   1.000
_cell.length_b   1.000
_cell.length_c   1.000
_cell.angle_alpha   90.00
_cell.angle_beta   90.00
_cell.angle_gamma   90.00
#
_symmetry.space_group_name_H-M   'P 1'
#
loop_
_entity.id
_entity.type
_entity.pdbx_description
1 polymer ?
#
loop_
_entity_poly.entity_id
_entity_poly.type
_entity_poly.pdbx_seq_one_letter_code
_entity_poly.pdbx_strand_id
1 'polypeptide(L)'
;MSSLFDGGISVSIFGESHGRGIGVVLDNLPSGEEIDLDEIGIYMARRAAKSDGTSTLRLEKDIPDILSGIYEGRTTGTPLAAVIFNGEQHSKDYGNIAHIARPAHADFTGFLRYNGANDPRGGGHFSGRLTAPLVFAGAVCAQILEHRGITTGAHIRSLKGIQDDAFDPVNVTAEQLRAVKSAAFPVLNSGVAGEMREAILAARSDLNSIGGIVECAAVGMPAGVGSPMMDGLENVISRLMFAIPAVKGIEFGNGFGCADIFGSENNDEFAVRDGKIVTLTNNHGGILGGISSGMPIIFRTAFKPTPSISRPQKSVDFKDMTEQELVIKGRHDPCVVPRAVPCVEAALNIALVSALSAEGKL
;
A
#
# COMPACT_ATOMS: atom_id res chain seq x y z
N MET A 1 -5.13 5.46 -20.07
CA MET A 1 -6.01 4.91 -19.01
C MET A 1 -5.33 3.71 -18.46
N SER A 2 -4.65 3.86 -17.39
CA SER A 2 -3.66 2.85 -17.17
C SER A 2 -3.45 2.66 -15.68
N SER A 3 -3.15 1.46 -15.33
CA SER A 3 -2.45 1.10 -14.12
C SER A 3 -0.96 1.40 -14.31
N LEU A 4 -0.67 2.60 -14.84
CA LEU A 4 0.65 3.15 -15.08
C LEU A 4 0.87 4.34 -14.14
N PHE A 5 1.88 4.25 -13.31
CA PHE A 5 2.53 5.36 -12.67
C PHE A 5 3.71 5.77 -13.55
N ASP A 6 3.83 7.05 -13.84
CA ASP A 6 4.89 7.66 -14.63
C ASP A 6 5.46 8.86 -13.86
N GLY A 7 6.76 8.87 -13.67
CA GLY A 7 7.54 9.82 -12.90
C GLY A 7 9.02 9.68 -13.25
N GLY A 8 9.93 9.79 -12.26
CA GLY A 8 11.36 9.48 -12.47
C GLY A 8 11.60 8.02 -12.84
N ILE A 9 10.77 7.11 -12.29
CA ILE A 9 10.63 5.73 -12.77
C ILE A 9 9.20 5.50 -13.24
N SER A 10 8.99 4.49 -14.10
CA SER A 10 7.65 4.09 -14.54
C SER A 10 7.29 2.71 -13.97
N VAL A 11 6.05 2.56 -13.51
CA VAL A 11 5.53 1.30 -12.98
C VAL A 11 4.19 1.00 -13.64
N SER A 12 4.12 -0.08 -14.42
CA SER A 12 2.90 -0.56 -15.06
C SER A 12 2.46 -1.89 -14.47
N ILE A 13 1.24 -1.93 -13.89
CA ILE A 13 0.64 -3.15 -13.32
C ILE A 13 -0.42 -3.66 -14.27
N PHE A 14 -0.42 -4.99 -14.54
CA PHE A 14 -1.35 -5.64 -15.47
C PHE A 14 -1.90 -6.96 -14.91
N GLY A 15 -2.93 -7.47 -15.57
CA GLY A 15 -3.61 -8.72 -15.27
C GLY A 15 -4.89 -8.55 -14.45
N GLU A 16 -5.55 -9.67 -14.17
CA GLU A 16 -6.81 -9.75 -13.42
C GLU A 16 -6.74 -10.87 -12.37
N SER A 17 -7.56 -10.72 -11.31
CA SER A 17 -7.58 -11.64 -10.17
C SER A 17 -7.78 -13.11 -10.55
N HIS A 18 -8.60 -13.37 -11.57
CA HIS A 18 -8.93 -14.71 -12.08
C HIS A 18 -8.44 -14.91 -13.53
N GLY A 19 -7.57 -14.02 -14.02
CA GLY A 19 -6.80 -14.22 -15.24
C GLY A 19 -5.67 -15.23 -15.03
N ARG A 20 -4.91 -15.51 -16.05
CA ARG A 20 -3.78 -16.46 -16.03
C ARG A 20 -2.67 -16.02 -15.06
N GLY A 21 -2.46 -14.71 -14.92
CA GLY A 21 -1.47 -14.11 -14.03
C GLY A 21 -1.67 -12.62 -13.89
N ILE A 22 -0.92 -12.05 -12.97
CA ILE A 22 -0.78 -10.62 -12.73
C ILE A 22 0.70 -10.27 -12.80
N GLY A 23 1.05 -9.04 -13.13
CA GLY A 23 2.46 -8.68 -13.22
C GLY A 23 2.71 -7.20 -13.19
N VAL A 24 3.99 -6.86 -13.25
CA VAL A 24 4.48 -5.49 -13.27
C VAL A 24 5.63 -5.34 -14.23
N VAL A 25 5.73 -4.17 -14.83
CA VAL A 25 6.92 -3.67 -15.53
C VAL A 25 7.38 -2.42 -14.81
N LEU A 26 8.65 -2.41 -14.38
CA LEU A 26 9.35 -1.21 -13.91
C LEU A 26 10.32 -0.76 -14.99
N ASP A 27 10.31 0.53 -15.29
CA ASP A 27 11.24 1.11 -16.25
C ASP A 27 11.96 2.31 -15.63
N ASN A 28 13.09 2.68 -16.21
CA ASN A 28 13.98 3.74 -15.73
C ASN A 28 14.60 3.46 -14.34
N LEU A 29 14.75 2.19 -13.95
CA LEU A 29 15.56 1.87 -12.76
C LEU A 29 17.05 2.11 -13.06
N PRO A 30 17.84 2.56 -12.05
CA PRO A 30 19.28 2.67 -12.21
C PRO A 30 19.89 1.29 -12.53
N SER A 31 20.91 1.26 -13.37
CA SER A 31 21.65 0.03 -13.72
C SER A 31 22.69 -0.30 -12.65
N GLY A 32 22.93 -1.60 -12.43
CA GLY A 32 23.99 -2.09 -11.56
C GLY A 32 23.62 -2.17 -10.06
N GLU A 33 22.39 -1.84 -9.69
CA GLU A 33 21.90 -2.01 -8.30
C GLU A 33 21.84 -3.50 -7.94
N GLU A 34 22.41 -3.86 -6.81
CA GLU A 34 22.31 -5.23 -6.27
C GLU A 34 20.88 -5.50 -5.81
N ILE A 35 20.34 -6.65 -6.20
CA ILE A 35 18.99 -7.09 -5.85
C ILE A 35 19.05 -8.50 -5.26
N ASP A 36 18.72 -8.60 -3.99
CA ASP A 36 18.56 -9.88 -3.28
C ASP A 36 17.12 -10.38 -3.47
N LEU A 37 16.99 -11.52 -4.19
CA LEU A 37 15.69 -12.12 -4.49
C LEU A 37 15.06 -12.79 -3.27
N ASP A 38 15.85 -13.25 -2.30
CA ASP A 38 15.34 -13.84 -1.07
C ASP A 38 14.70 -12.76 -0.18
N GLU A 39 15.29 -11.58 -0.09
CA GLU A 39 14.69 -10.43 0.58
C GLU A 39 13.38 -10.00 -0.08
N ILE A 40 13.30 -10.02 -1.42
CA ILE A 40 12.03 -9.79 -2.13
C ILE A 40 11.00 -10.83 -1.71
N GLY A 41 11.39 -12.11 -1.63
CA GLY A 41 10.51 -13.19 -1.18
C GLY A 41 9.96 -12.94 0.24
N ILE A 42 10.80 -12.51 1.17
CA ILE A 42 10.42 -12.14 2.54
C ILE A 42 9.43 -10.96 2.52
N TYR A 43 9.69 -9.94 1.72
CA TYR A 43 8.81 -8.78 1.59
C TYR A 43 7.43 -9.17 1.04
N MET A 44 7.40 -9.99 0.00
CA MET A 44 6.17 -10.53 -0.60
C MET A 44 5.36 -11.38 0.38
N ALA A 45 6.04 -12.20 1.22
CA ALA A 45 5.40 -13.06 2.21
C ALA A 45 4.63 -12.26 3.28
N ARG A 46 5.03 -11.02 3.59
CA ARG A 46 4.31 -10.14 4.54
C ARG A 46 2.90 -9.78 4.06
N ARG A 47 2.72 -9.69 2.73
CA ARG A 47 1.41 -9.44 2.10
C ARG A 47 0.55 -10.70 2.02
N ALA A 48 1.15 -11.88 1.97
CA ALA A 48 0.44 -13.14 1.80
C ALA A 48 -0.64 -13.36 2.88
N ALA A 49 -1.67 -14.12 2.54
CA ALA A 49 -2.69 -14.51 3.50
C ALA A 49 -2.08 -15.42 4.58
N LYS A 50 -2.53 -15.27 5.83
CA LYS A 50 -2.09 -16.07 6.98
C LYS A 50 -3.16 -17.07 7.36
N SER A 51 -2.75 -18.25 7.85
CA SER A 51 -3.66 -19.31 8.28
C SER A 51 -4.22 -19.12 9.72
N ASP A 52 -3.98 -17.96 10.33
CA ASP A 52 -4.36 -17.64 11.71
C ASP A 52 -5.81 -17.12 11.87
N GLY A 53 -6.57 -17.11 10.81
CA GLY A 53 -7.97 -16.66 10.80
C GLY A 53 -8.15 -15.15 10.63
N THR A 54 -7.09 -14.36 10.67
CA THR A 54 -7.16 -12.89 10.51
C THR A 54 -7.25 -12.44 9.05
N SER A 55 -7.04 -13.35 8.09
CA SER A 55 -7.08 -13.07 6.65
C SER A 55 -7.92 -14.11 5.88
N THR A 56 -8.01 -13.93 4.57
CA THR A 56 -8.68 -14.85 3.64
C THR A 56 -8.08 -16.27 3.70
N LEU A 57 -8.92 -17.27 3.41
CA LEU A 57 -8.48 -18.66 3.26
C LEU A 57 -7.81 -18.95 1.90
N ARG A 58 -7.73 -17.97 1.00
CA ARG A 58 -7.05 -18.10 -0.28
C ARG A 58 -5.54 -17.98 -0.08
N LEU A 59 -4.86 -19.12 -0.11
CA LEU A 59 -3.40 -19.19 0.03
C LEU A 59 -2.78 -19.21 -1.37
N GLU A 60 -2.03 -18.16 -1.70
CA GLU A 60 -1.24 -18.08 -2.93
C GLU A 60 0.22 -17.83 -2.58
N LYS A 61 1.12 -18.53 -3.27
CA LYS A 61 2.56 -18.45 -2.97
C LYS A 61 3.18 -17.12 -3.36
N ASP A 62 2.53 -16.36 -4.27
CA ASP A 62 2.97 -15.03 -4.76
C ASP A 62 4.46 -15.00 -5.20
N ILE A 63 4.93 -16.09 -5.84
CA ILE A 63 6.30 -16.18 -6.31
C ILE A 63 6.40 -15.46 -7.66
N PRO A 64 7.19 -14.38 -7.77
CA PRO A 64 7.39 -13.69 -9.02
C PRO A 64 8.31 -14.48 -9.94
N ASP A 65 7.92 -14.61 -11.20
CA ASP A 65 8.77 -15.08 -12.31
C ASP A 65 9.33 -13.84 -13.02
N ILE A 66 10.63 -13.61 -12.89
CA ILE A 66 11.31 -12.42 -13.42
C ILE A 66 11.74 -12.71 -14.84
N LEU A 67 11.20 -11.97 -15.80
CA LEU A 67 11.41 -12.20 -17.23
C LEU A 67 12.54 -11.36 -17.81
N SER A 68 12.86 -10.21 -17.23
CA SER A 68 13.89 -9.27 -17.71
C SER A 68 14.28 -8.27 -16.62
N GLY A 69 15.34 -7.51 -16.87
CA GLY A 69 15.74 -6.36 -16.04
C GLY A 69 16.67 -6.68 -14.88
N ILE A 70 16.97 -7.97 -14.62
CA ILE A 70 17.97 -8.43 -13.65
C ILE A 70 18.92 -9.43 -14.35
N TYR A 71 20.21 -9.22 -14.19
CA TYR A 71 21.26 -10.11 -14.64
C TYR A 71 22.35 -10.25 -13.56
N GLU A 72 22.70 -11.47 -13.20
CA GLU A 72 23.69 -11.78 -12.13
C GLU A 72 23.40 -11.03 -10.82
N GLY A 73 22.12 -10.97 -10.41
CA GLY A 73 21.70 -10.31 -9.18
C GLY A 73 21.73 -8.77 -9.22
N ARG A 74 21.86 -8.17 -10.41
CA ARG A 74 21.89 -6.70 -10.57
C ARG A 74 20.88 -6.21 -11.58
N THR A 75 20.37 -5.00 -11.36
CA THR A 75 19.53 -4.33 -12.36
C THR A 75 20.33 -4.04 -13.62
N THR A 76 19.71 -4.25 -14.78
CA THR A 76 20.36 -3.99 -16.08
C THR A 76 20.14 -2.56 -16.59
N GLY A 77 19.21 -1.81 -16.00
CA GLY A 77 18.75 -0.52 -16.52
C GLY A 77 17.74 -0.63 -17.68
N THR A 78 17.48 -1.85 -18.19
CA THR A 78 16.39 -2.12 -19.12
C THR A 78 15.11 -2.45 -18.33
N PRO A 79 13.91 -2.46 -18.95
CA PRO A 79 12.67 -2.75 -18.23
C PRO A 79 12.72 -4.04 -17.43
N LEU A 80 12.46 -3.95 -16.13
CA LEU A 80 12.30 -5.09 -15.24
C LEU A 80 10.86 -5.57 -15.30
N ALA A 81 10.65 -6.78 -15.82
CA ALA A 81 9.34 -7.38 -15.94
C ALA A 81 9.23 -8.63 -15.05
N ALA A 82 8.16 -8.71 -14.26
CA ALA A 82 7.85 -9.87 -13.43
C ALA A 82 6.37 -10.25 -13.54
N VAL A 83 6.12 -11.57 -13.54
CA VAL A 83 4.77 -12.16 -13.60
C VAL A 83 4.56 -13.07 -12.39
N ILE A 84 3.40 -13.01 -11.79
CA ILE A 84 2.94 -13.92 -10.74
C ILE A 84 1.76 -14.69 -11.30
N PHE A 85 1.92 -16.01 -11.49
CA PHE A 85 0.86 -16.86 -12.01
C PHE A 85 -0.20 -17.13 -10.91
N ASN A 86 -1.46 -17.09 -11.31
CA ASN A 86 -2.57 -17.41 -10.42
C ASN A 86 -2.76 -18.93 -10.35
N GLY A 87 -2.55 -19.51 -9.18
CA GLY A 87 -2.64 -20.97 -8.97
C GLY A 87 -4.05 -21.47 -8.61
N GLU A 88 -4.80 -20.71 -7.82
CA GLU A 88 -6.12 -21.09 -7.32
C GLU A 88 -7.24 -20.25 -7.94
N GLN A 89 -7.81 -20.74 -9.04
CA GLN A 89 -8.96 -20.11 -9.71
C GLN A 89 -10.25 -20.90 -9.48
N HIS A 90 -11.11 -20.44 -8.57
CA HIS A 90 -12.46 -20.98 -8.40
C HIS A 90 -13.48 -20.05 -9.07
N SER A 91 -13.48 -20.05 -10.42
CA SER A 91 -14.33 -19.15 -11.25
C SER A 91 -15.83 -19.39 -11.05
N LYS A 92 -16.24 -20.55 -10.51
CA LYS A 92 -17.64 -20.89 -10.27
C LYS A 92 -18.30 -20.06 -9.16
N ASP A 93 -17.53 -19.46 -8.26
CA ASP A 93 -18.04 -18.73 -7.10
C ASP A 93 -18.64 -17.35 -7.44
N TYR A 94 -18.46 -16.86 -8.67
CA TYR A 94 -18.85 -15.51 -9.09
C TYR A 94 -19.86 -15.45 -10.25
N GLY A 95 -20.29 -16.60 -10.79
CA GLY A 95 -21.15 -16.65 -11.97
C GLY A 95 -22.55 -16.05 -11.77
N ASN A 96 -23.05 -16.09 -10.54
CA ASN A 96 -24.38 -15.60 -10.17
C ASN A 96 -24.41 -14.12 -9.74
N ILE A 97 -23.26 -13.46 -9.64
CA ILE A 97 -23.16 -12.05 -9.19
C ILE A 97 -22.47 -11.14 -10.21
N ALA A 98 -22.28 -11.61 -11.45
CA ALA A 98 -21.55 -10.87 -12.49
C ALA A 98 -22.17 -9.51 -12.84
N HIS A 99 -23.48 -9.34 -12.61
CA HIS A 99 -24.23 -8.11 -12.89
C HIS A 99 -24.82 -7.46 -11.64
N ILE A 100 -24.47 -7.99 -10.45
CA ILE A 100 -24.96 -7.45 -9.19
C ILE A 100 -23.87 -6.59 -8.57
N ALA A 101 -24.17 -5.32 -8.31
CA ALA A 101 -23.23 -4.37 -7.72
C ALA A 101 -22.96 -4.72 -6.25
N ARG A 102 -21.77 -5.20 -5.90
CA ARG A 102 -21.39 -5.29 -4.49
C ARG A 102 -21.32 -3.90 -3.89
N PRO A 103 -22.01 -3.60 -2.78
CA PRO A 103 -21.91 -2.31 -2.12
C PRO A 103 -20.46 -1.94 -1.81
N ALA A 104 -20.09 -0.70 -2.11
CA ALA A 104 -18.72 -0.16 -1.93
C ALA A 104 -17.60 -0.88 -2.74
N HIS A 105 -17.92 -1.75 -3.70
CA HIS A 105 -16.98 -2.31 -4.67
C HIS A 105 -17.07 -1.60 -6.03
N ALA A 106 -16.09 -1.83 -6.90
CA ALA A 106 -16.00 -1.21 -8.22
C ALA A 106 -16.84 -1.91 -9.32
N ASP A 107 -17.73 -2.86 -8.98
CA ASP A 107 -18.45 -3.67 -9.97
C ASP A 107 -19.26 -2.80 -10.94
N PHE A 108 -20.08 -1.89 -10.41
CA PHE A 108 -20.91 -1.00 -11.22
C PHE A 108 -20.08 0.05 -11.97
N THR A 109 -19.17 0.71 -11.29
CA THR A 109 -18.34 1.75 -11.91
C THR A 109 -17.37 1.18 -12.95
N GLY A 110 -16.84 -0.02 -12.72
CA GLY A 110 -16.03 -0.76 -13.67
C GLY A 110 -16.82 -1.17 -14.90
N PHE A 111 -18.03 -1.70 -14.71
CA PHE A 111 -18.94 -2.03 -15.82
C PHE A 111 -19.19 -0.81 -16.72
N LEU A 112 -19.55 0.33 -16.15
CA LEU A 112 -19.77 1.55 -16.91
C LEU A 112 -18.50 2.03 -17.62
N ARG A 113 -17.36 2.03 -16.91
CA ARG A 113 -16.08 2.51 -17.42
C ARG A 113 -15.59 1.73 -18.64
N TYR A 114 -15.79 0.42 -18.64
CA TYR A 114 -15.31 -0.49 -19.67
C TYR A 114 -16.42 -1.05 -20.57
N ASN A 115 -17.60 -0.42 -20.54
CA ASN A 115 -18.76 -0.82 -21.37
C ASN A 115 -19.10 -2.32 -21.21
N GLY A 116 -18.97 -2.86 -20.00
CA GLY A 116 -19.25 -4.26 -19.70
C GLY A 116 -18.18 -5.26 -20.18
N ALA A 117 -17.08 -4.80 -20.73
CA ALA A 117 -16.01 -5.68 -21.26
C ALA A 117 -14.96 -6.08 -20.21
N ASN A 118 -15.04 -5.56 -18.98
CA ASN A 118 -14.11 -5.92 -17.90
C ASN A 118 -14.39 -7.33 -17.37
N ASP A 119 -13.33 -8.04 -16.92
CA ASP A 119 -13.50 -9.33 -16.24
C ASP A 119 -14.11 -9.12 -14.84
N PRO A 120 -15.34 -9.58 -14.56
CA PRO A 120 -15.99 -9.39 -13.25
C PRO A 120 -15.51 -10.40 -12.19
N ARG A 121 -14.82 -11.48 -12.59
CA ARG A 121 -14.45 -12.59 -11.72
C ARG A 121 -13.48 -12.14 -10.63
N GLY A 122 -13.85 -12.33 -9.34
CA GLY A 122 -13.02 -11.95 -8.19
C GLY A 122 -12.68 -10.46 -8.10
N GLY A 123 -13.44 -9.61 -8.83
CA GLY A 123 -13.17 -8.17 -8.94
C GLY A 123 -12.19 -7.77 -10.03
N GLY A 124 -11.73 -8.74 -10.86
CA GLY A 124 -10.87 -8.49 -12.02
C GLY A 124 -9.63 -7.66 -11.69
N HIS A 125 -9.44 -6.58 -12.41
CA HIS A 125 -8.34 -5.63 -12.21
C HIS A 125 -8.52 -4.72 -10.97
N PHE A 126 -9.72 -4.65 -10.38
CA PHE A 126 -9.99 -3.88 -9.15
C PHE A 126 -9.73 -4.69 -7.86
N SER A 127 -9.30 -5.92 -8.00
CA SER A 127 -9.03 -6.82 -6.87
C SER A 127 -7.80 -6.40 -6.07
N GLY A 128 -7.84 -6.58 -4.75
CA GLY A 128 -6.66 -6.49 -3.88
C GLY A 128 -5.51 -7.42 -4.28
N ARG A 129 -5.77 -8.43 -5.15
CA ARG A 129 -4.77 -9.31 -5.74
C ARG A 129 -3.68 -8.53 -6.50
N LEU A 130 -4.05 -7.42 -7.14
CA LEU A 130 -3.14 -6.56 -7.92
C LEU A 130 -2.12 -5.82 -7.06
N THR A 131 -2.24 -5.88 -5.73
CA THR A 131 -1.19 -5.37 -4.84
C THR A 131 0.04 -6.28 -4.76
N ALA A 132 -0.01 -7.55 -5.22
CA ALA A 132 1.17 -8.41 -5.21
C ALA A 132 2.27 -7.90 -6.16
N PRO A 133 2.01 -7.59 -7.44
CA PRO A 133 3.01 -6.95 -8.29
C PRO A 133 3.44 -5.55 -7.81
N LEU A 134 2.56 -4.78 -7.14
CA LEU A 134 2.94 -3.52 -6.50
C LEU A 134 3.97 -3.74 -5.40
N VAL A 135 3.77 -4.76 -4.55
CA VAL A 135 4.68 -5.11 -3.46
C VAL A 135 6.02 -5.61 -4.00
N PHE A 136 6.04 -6.38 -5.09
CA PHE A 136 7.27 -6.75 -5.77
C PHE A 136 8.06 -5.51 -6.23
N ALA A 137 7.40 -4.59 -6.92
CA ALA A 137 8.02 -3.34 -7.37
C ALA A 137 8.58 -2.52 -6.20
N GLY A 138 7.80 -2.40 -5.12
CA GLY A 138 8.23 -1.70 -3.91
C GLY A 138 9.36 -2.40 -3.16
N ALA A 139 9.47 -3.74 -3.22
CA ALA A 139 10.56 -4.49 -2.61
C ALA A 139 11.89 -4.24 -3.36
N VAL A 140 11.86 -4.17 -4.69
CA VAL A 140 13.02 -3.74 -5.50
C VAL A 140 13.43 -2.31 -5.13
N CYS A 141 12.47 -1.39 -5.10
CA CYS A 141 12.74 0.00 -4.72
C CYS A 141 13.26 0.13 -3.28
N ALA A 142 12.81 -0.71 -2.34
CA ALA A 142 13.28 -0.71 -0.96
C ALA A 142 14.78 -0.98 -0.87
N GLN A 143 15.30 -1.94 -1.62
CA GLN A 143 16.74 -2.26 -1.65
C GLN A 143 17.54 -1.10 -2.24
N ILE A 144 17.06 -0.49 -3.32
CA ILE A 144 17.67 0.69 -3.92
C ILE A 144 17.76 1.84 -2.92
N LEU A 145 16.73 2.05 -2.09
CA LEU A 145 16.72 3.07 -1.04
C LEU A 145 17.68 2.73 0.11
N GLU A 146 17.68 1.47 0.56
CA GLU A 146 18.59 1.02 1.65
C GLU A 146 20.06 1.21 1.28
N HIS A 147 20.46 0.99 0.02
CA HIS A 147 21.82 1.27 -0.48
C HIS A 147 22.20 2.75 -0.37
N ARG A 148 21.21 3.64 -0.27
CA ARG A 148 21.37 5.09 -0.10
C ARG A 148 21.15 5.55 1.33
N GLY A 149 21.03 4.61 2.27
CA GLY A 149 20.79 4.91 3.69
C GLY A 149 19.37 5.39 4.00
N ILE A 150 18.41 5.17 3.08
CA ILE A 150 17.00 5.52 3.28
C ILE A 150 16.25 4.27 3.68
N THR A 151 15.66 4.26 4.86
CA THR A 151 14.88 3.14 5.39
C THR A 151 13.42 3.55 5.53
N THR A 152 12.51 2.70 5.07
CA THR A 152 11.06 2.88 5.22
C THR A 152 10.49 1.79 6.15
N GLY A 153 9.33 2.04 6.72
CA GLY A 153 8.59 1.05 7.49
C GLY A 153 7.19 1.53 7.82
N ALA A 154 6.28 0.58 8.03
CA ALA A 154 4.90 0.88 8.36
C ALA A 154 4.36 -0.07 9.42
N HIS A 155 3.34 0.38 10.14
CA HIS A 155 2.62 -0.41 11.13
C HIS A 155 1.12 -0.12 11.11
N ILE A 156 0.37 -0.96 11.82
CA ILE A 156 -1.06 -0.76 12.02
C ILE A 156 -1.23 0.29 13.11
N ARG A 157 -1.62 1.51 12.73
CA ARG A 157 -1.87 2.62 13.67
C ARG A 157 -3.20 2.47 14.41
N SER A 158 -4.22 1.92 13.73
CA SER A 158 -5.48 1.58 14.40
C SER A 158 -6.29 0.55 13.63
N LEU A 159 -7.12 -0.22 14.34
CA LEU A 159 -8.16 -1.09 13.79
C LEU A 159 -9.48 -0.85 14.52
N LYS A 160 -10.53 -0.45 13.79
CA LYS A 160 -11.88 -0.22 14.34
C LYS A 160 -11.86 0.66 15.61
N GLY A 161 -10.96 1.64 15.67
CA GLY A 161 -10.83 2.54 16.82
C GLY A 161 -9.87 2.07 17.92
N ILE A 162 -9.41 0.82 17.92
CA ILE A 162 -8.33 0.35 18.80
C ILE A 162 -7.03 0.97 18.28
N GLN A 163 -6.36 1.76 19.12
CA GLN A 163 -5.18 2.53 18.75
C GLN A 163 -3.90 1.81 19.15
N ASP A 164 -2.91 1.86 18.28
CA ASP A 164 -1.50 1.58 18.60
C ASP A 164 -0.76 2.88 18.92
N ASP A 165 0.45 2.79 19.47
CA ASP A 165 1.35 3.93 19.60
C ASP A 165 1.68 4.49 18.21
N ALA A 166 2.02 5.79 18.14
CA ALA A 166 2.52 6.42 16.92
C ALA A 166 4.05 6.36 16.87
N PHE A 167 4.63 6.45 15.67
CA PHE A 167 6.05 6.77 15.56
C PHE A 167 6.34 8.13 16.23
N ASP A 168 7.50 8.22 16.93
CA ASP A 168 8.00 9.53 17.32
C ASP A 168 8.31 10.34 16.03
N PRO A 169 7.65 11.48 15.82
CA PRO A 169 7.76 12.17 14.54
C PRO A 169 9.16 12.76 14.28
N VAL A 170 9.95 12.98 15.32
CA VAL A 170 11.31 13.56 15.23
C VAL A 170 12.39 12.49 15.33
N ASN A 171 12.18 11.48 16.20
CA ASN A 171 13.23 10.56 16.61
C ASN A 171 13.02 9.12 16.12
N VAL A 172 12.08 8.86 15.23
CA VAL A 172 11.94 7.52 14.63
C VAL A 172 13.24 7.11 13.92
N THR A 173 13.68 5.88 14.14
CA THR A 173 14.98 5.39 13.65
C THR A 173 14.80 4.28 12.61
N ALA A 174 15.83 4.09 11.77
CA ALA A 174 15.88 2.98 10.82
C ALA A 174 15.74 1.61 11.51
N GLU A 175 16.31 1.47 12.71
CA GLU A 175 16.22 0.24 13.50
C GLU A 175 14.76 -0.05 13.90
N GLN A 176 14.03 0.95 14.39
CA GLN A 176 12.61 0.80 14.72
C GLN A 176 11.78 0.41 13.49
N LEU A 177 12.05 1.03 12.32
CA LEU A 177 11.37 0.71 11.07
C LEU A 177 11.67 -0.73 10.62
N ARG A 178 12.91 -1.20 10.74
CA ARG A 178 13.26 -2.59 10.44
C ARG A 178 12.63 -3.57 11.43
N ALA A 179 12.59 -3.23 12.72
CA ALA A 179 11.97 -4.06 13.74
C ALA A 179 10.47 -4.29 13.48
N VAL A 180 9.73 -3.25 13.15
CA VAL A 180 8.29 -3.38 12.86
C VAL A 180 8.02 -4.16 11.57
N LYS A 181 8.90 -4.07 10.56
CA LYS A 181 8.84 -4.89 9.34
C LYS A 181 8.94 -6.39 9.62
N SER A 182 9.76 -6.78 10.59
CA SER A 182 9.98 -8.19 10.95
C SER A 182 8.87 -8.76 11.83
N ALA A 183 7.98 -7.92 12.38
CA ALA A 183 6.94 -8.35 13.29
C ALA A 183 5.85 -9.18 12.58
N ALA A 184 5.44 -10.28 13.18
CA ALA A 184 4.37 -11.14 12.66
C ALA A 184 3.01 -10.42 12.57
N PHE A 185 2.78 -9.45 13.46
CA PHE A 185 1.66 -8.51 13.44
C PHE A 185 2.25 -7.11 13.68
N PRO A 186 2.30 -6.25 12.65
CA PRO A 186 3.11 -5.05 12.68
C PRO A 186 2.41 -3.94 13.48
N VAL A 187 2.68 -3.89 14.77
CA VAL A 187 2.31 -2.85 15.74
C VAL A 187 3.54 -2.44 16.54
N LEU A 188 3.58 -1.23 17.06
CA LEU A 188 4.66 -0.73 17.92
C LEU A 188 4.50 -1.27 19.35
N ASN A 189 3.28 -1.23 19.87
CA ASN A 189 2.94 -1.74 21.18
C ASN A 189 2.38 -3.17 21.07
N SER A 190 3.19 -4.15 21.41
CA SER A 190 2.76 -5.56 21.37
C SER A 190 1.55 -5.87 22.26
N GLY A 191 1.27 -5.04 23.26
CA GLY A 191 0.13 -5.20 24.17
C GLY A 191 -1.22 -5.08 23.45
N VAL A 192 -1.33 -4.27 22.38
CA VAL A 192 -2.59 -4.09 21.65
C VAL A 192 -2.83 -5.14 20.55
N ALA A 193 -1.80 -5.92 20.19
CA ALA A 193 -1.90 -6.91 19.12
C ALA A 193 -2.98 -7.97 19.37
N GLY A 194 -3.15 -8.39 20.62
CA GLY A 194 -4.19 -9.34 21.03
C GLY A 194 -5.60 -8.79 20.79
N GLU A 195 -5.88 -7.59 21.30
CA GLU A 195 -7.18 -6.91 21.15
C GLU A 195 -7.52 -6.65 19.68
N MET A 196 -6.57 -6.19 18.89
CA MET A 196 -6.75 -5.99 17.45
C MET A 196 -7.08 -7.30 16.72
N ARG A 197 -6.39 -8.41 17.04
CA ARG A 197 -6.70 -9.72 16.47
C ARG A 197 -8.09 -10.23 16.88
N GLU A 198 -8.48 -10.05 18.13
CA GLU A 198 -9.82 -10.40 18.61
C GLU A 198 -10.91 -9.60 17.88
N ALA A 199 -10.70 -8.30 17.64
CA ALA A 199 -11.62 -7.48 16.87
C ALA A 199 -11.77 -7.98 15.41
N ILE A 200 -10.68 -8.45 14.78
CA ILE A 200 -10.75 -9.06 13.44
C ILE A 200 -11.55 -10.38 13.48
N LEU A 201 -11.29 -11.23 14.45
CA LEU A 201 -11.96 -12.51 14.59
C LEU A 201 -13.46 -12.35 14.94
N ALA A 202 -13.79 -11.37 15.76
CA ALA A 202 -15.18 -11.00 16.07
C ALA A 202 -15.92 -10.53 14.81
N ALA A 203 -15.29 -9.65 14.00
CA ALA A 203 -15.86 -9.23 12.73
C ALA A 203 -16.09 -10.41 11.77
N ARG A 204 -15.14 -11.35 11.69
CA ARG A 204 -15.28 -12.58 10.90
C ARG A 204 -16.45 -13.44 11.36
N SER A 205 -16.59 -13.65 12.68
CA SER A 205 -17.67 -14.44 13.26
C SER A 205 -19.05 -13.79 13.01
N ASP A 206 -19.09 -12.47 12.93
CA ASP A 206 -20.27 -11.65 12.61
C ASP A 206 -20.53 -11.53 11.08
N LEU A 207 -19.80 -12.28 10.24
CA LEU A 207 -19.87 -12.25 8.78
C LEU A 207 -19.63 -10.84 8.19
N ASN A 208 -18.85 -10.04 8.88
CA ASN A 208 -18.59 -8.63 8.64
C ASN A 208 -17.10 -8.36 8.39
N SER A 209 -16.74 -7.08 8.23
CA SER A 209 -15.35 -6.66 8.07
C SER A 209 -15.09 -5.35 8.83
N ILE A 210 -13.82 -5.09 9.12
CA ILE A 210 -13.34 -3.86 9.74
C ILE A 210 -12.24 -3.21 8.91
N GLY A 211 -12.17 -1.90 9.03
CA GLY A 211 -11.10 -1.06 8.47
C GLY A 211 -10.12 -0.60 9.55
N GLY A 212 -9.19 0.26 9.14
CA GLY A 212 -8.20 0.83 10.06
C GLY A 212 -7.27 1.80 9.36
N ILE A 213 -6.22 2.17 10.06
CA ILE A 213 -5.21 3.14 9.63
C ILE A 213 -3.84 2.48 9.67
N VAL A 214 -3.06 2.67 8.63
CA VAL A 214 -1.63 2.34 8.55
C VAL A 214 -0.84 3.63 8.68
N GLU A 215 0.11 3.69 9.62
CA GLU A 215 1.12 4.74 9.69
C GLU A 215 2.39 4.24 9.02
N CYS A 216 3.02 5.12 8.24
CA CYS A 216 4.23 4.81 7.49
C CYS A 216 5.26 5.92 7.66
N ALA A 217 6.52 5.54 7.76
CA ALA A 217 7.62 6.48 7.86
C ALA A 217 8.78 6.13 6.93
N ALA A 218 9.54 7.17 6.55
CA ALA A 218 10.84 7.05 5.90
C ALA A 218 11.86 7.92 6.65
N VAL A 219 13.04 7.37 6.91
CA VAL A 219 14.18 8.08 7.50
C VAL A 219 15.38 8.06 6.56
N GLY A 220 16.26 9.03 6.67
CA GLY A 220 17.46 9.13 5.83
C GLY A 220 17.22 9.85 4.49
N MET A 221 16.02 10.31 4.23
CA MET A 221 15.72 11.08 3.02
C MET A 221 16.47 12.42 3.06
N PRO A 222 17.29 12.76 2.04
CA PRO A 222 17.99 14.05 2.02
C PRO A 222 17.00 15.20 1.89
N ALA A 223 17.32 16.36 2.47
CA ALA A 223 16.56 17.58 2.24
C ALA A 223 16.69 18.03 0.78
N GLY A 224 15.63 18.66 0.25
CA GLY A 224 15.65 19.24 -1.09
C GLY A 224 15.34 18.24 -2.22
N VAL A 225 14.57 17.19 -1.95
CA VAL A 225 14.03 16.27 -2.97
C VAL A 225 12.54 16.49 -3.11
N GLY A 226 12.06 16.58 -4.32
CA GLY A 226 10.66 16.86 -4.68
C GLY A 226 10.51 18.20 -5.37
N SER A 227 9.28 18.55 -5.70
CA SER A 227 8.96 19.74 -6.47
C SER A 227 7.81 20.52 -5.84
N PRO A 228 7.70 21.81 -6.09
CA PRO A 228 6.53 22.57 -5.63
C PRO A 228 5.26 22.17 -6.41
N MET A 229 4.11 22.36 -5.78
CA MET A 229 2.78 22.22 -6.40
C MET A 229 2.48 20.79 -6.88
N MET A 230 2.28 20.58 -8.20
CA MET A 230 1.67 19.36 -8.78
C MET A 230 2.50 18.08 -8.63
N ASP A 231 3.83 18.21 -8.64
CA ASP A 231 4.76 17.09 -8.51
C ASP A 231 5.45 17.07 -7.14
N GLY A 232 4.84 17.68 -6.13
CA GLY A 232 5.32 17.62 -4.75
C GLY A 232 5.30 16.20 -4.21
N LEU A 233 6.14 15.93 -3.20
CA LEU A 233 6.23 14.60 -2.60
C LEU A 233 4.88 14.12 -2.07
N GLU A 234 4.07 15.00 -1.44
CA GLU A 234 2.74 14.62 -0.97
C GLU A 234 1.84 14.18 -2.14
N ASN A 235 1.93 14.84 -3.30
CA ASN A 235 1.15 14.48 -4.49
C ASN A 235 1.58 13.13 -5.05
N VAL A 236 2.90 12.89 -5.18
CA VAL A 236 3.45 11.63 -5.70
C VAL A 236 3.11 10.47 -4.77
N ILE A 237 3.33 10.64 -3.45
CA ILE A 237 3.00 9.64 -2.44
C ILE A 237 1.48 9.36 -2.46
N SER A 238 0.64 10.40 -2.42
CA SER A 238 -0.82 10.26 -2.42
C SER A 238 -1.33 9.55 -3.67
N ARG A 239 -0.79 9.86 -4.85
CA ARG A 239 -1.14 9.18 -6.11
C ARG A 239 -0.94 7.67 -6.02
N LEU A 240 0.18 7.23 -5.45
CA LEU A 240 0.49 5.82 -5.27
C LEU A 240 -0.32 5.19 -4.14
N MET A 241 -0.61 5.90 -3.04
CA MET A 241 -1.47 5.41 -1.97
C MET A 241 -2.90 5.16 -2.46
N PHE A 242 -3.49 6.08 -3.23
CA PHE A 242 -4.83 5.88 -3.81
C PHE A 242 -4.88 4.82 -4.92
N ALA A 243 -3.74 4.35 -5.44
CA ALA A 243 -3.68 3.18 -6.30
C ALA A 243 -3.88 1.86 -5.53
N ILE A 244 -3.69 1.85 -4.20
CA ILE A 244 -3.95 0.68 -3.35
C ILE A 244 -5.47 0.54 -3.14
N PRO A 245 -6.07 -0.62 -3.48
CA PRO A 245 -7.49 -0.84 -3.22
C PRO A 245 -7.85 -0.64 -1.75
N ALA A 246 -9.05 -0.12 -1.49
CA ALA A 246 -9.62 0.19 -0.19
C ALA A 246 -9.08 1.46 0.51
N VAL A 247 -8.06 2.12 0.01
CA VAL A 247 -7.63 3.43 0.52
C VAL A 247 -8.71 4.47 0.33
N LYS A 248 -8.95 5.28 1.37
CA LYS A 248 -9.98 6.35 1.42
C LYS A 248 -9.46 7.68 1.91
N GLY A 249 -8.26 7.72 2.47
CA GLY A 249 -7.66 8.95 2.95
C GLY A 249 -6.17 8.80 3.18
N ILE A 250 -5.48 9.92 3.14
CA ILE A 250 -4.08 10.06 3.51
C ILE A 250 -3.91 11.40 4.22
N GLU A 251 -3.05 11.46 5.22
CA GLU A 251 -2.65 12.69 5.90
C GLU A 251 -1.16 12.63 6.27
N PHE A 252 -0.48 13.78 6.19
CA PHE A 252 0.94 13.93 6.48
C PHE A 252 1.15 14.67 7.79
N GLY A 253 2.14 14.27 8.59
CA GLY A 253 2.47 14.90 9.86
C GLY A 253 1.27 15.03 10.80
N ASN A 254 0.93 16.24 11.22
CA ASN A 254 -0.25 16.51 12.07
C ASN A 254 -1.59 16.26 11.32
N GLY A 255 -1.56 16.23 9.97
CA GLY A 255 -2.72 15.93 9.14
C GLY A 255 -3.88 16.88 9.40
N PHE A 256 -5.10 16.34 9.54
CA PHE A 256 -6.29 17.16 9.83
C PHE A 256 -6.23 17.86 11.18
N GLY A 257 -5.42 17.40 12.14
CA GLY A 257 -5.24 18.05 13.45
C GLY A 257 -4.68 19.47 13.36
N CYS A 258 -4.01 19.83 12.26
CA CYS A 258 -3.51 21.18 12.05
C CYS A 258 -4.61 22.25 11.96
N ALA A 259 -5.86 21.85 11.65
CA ALA A 259 -6.98 22.75 11.54
C ALA A 259 -7.52 23.25 12.89
N ASP A 260 -7.18 22.57 13.99
CA ASP A 260 -7.73 22.80 15.32
C ASP A 260 -6.75 23.54 16.26
N ILE A 261 -5.57 23.93 15.76
CA ILE A 261 -4.50 24.55 16.55
C ILE A 261 -4.03 25.88 15.95
N PHE A 262 -3.37 26.70 16.75
CA PHE A 262 -2.80 27.95 16.28
C PHE A 262 -1.52 27.72 15.45
N GLY A 263 -1.21 28.67 14.57
CA GLY A 263 0.03 28.63 13.78
C GLY A 263 1.30 28.52 14.63
N SER A 264 1.32 29.17 15.81
CA SER A 264 2.44 29.06 16.76
C SER A 264 2.59 27.66 17.37
N GLU A 265 1.55 26.85 17.38
CA GLU A 265 1.58 25.45 17.86
C GLU A 265 1.89 24.49 16.74
N ASN A 266 1.48 24.82 15.52
CA ASN A 266 1.72 23.97 14.34
C ASN A 266 3.11 24.21 13.71
N ASN A 267 3.69 25.40 13.84
CA ASN A 267 4.95 25.73 13.20
C ASN A 267 6.13 24.95 13.82
N ASP A 268 6.86 24.29 12.95
CA ASP A 268 8.05 23.52 13.33
C ASP A 268 9.27 24.45 13.37
N GLU A 269 9.73 24.82 14.56
CA GLU A 269 10.88 25.72 14.74
C GLU A 269 12.18 25.06 14.25
N PHE A 270 13.00 25.82 13.52
CA PHE A 270 14.28 25.34 13.01
C PHE A 270 15.38 25.41 14.07
N ALA A 271 16.29 24.44 14.03
CA ALA A 271 17.50 24.39 14.83
C ALA A 271 18.70 23.87 14.02
N VAL A 272 19.90 24.12 14.53
CA VAL A 272 21.13 23.50 14.00
C VAL A 272 21.57 22.42 14.99
N ARG A 273 21.65 21.16 14.54
CA ARG A 273 22.20 20.03 15.31
C ARG A 273 23.22 19.30 14.47
N ASP A 274 24.42 19.11 15.01
CA ASP A 274 25.54 18.40 14.35
C ASP A 274 25.84 18.93 12.93
N GLY A 275 25.76 20.27 12.76
CA GLY A 275 26.00 20.94 11.47
C GLY A 275 24.88 20.78 10.43
N LYS A 276 23.73 20.22 10.82
CA LYS A 276 22.56 20.07 9.96
C LYS A 276 21.40 20.93 10.44
N ILE A 277 20.61 21.45 9.51
CA ILE A 277 19.34 22.11 9.81
C ILE A 277 18.29 21.02 10.06
N VAL A 278 17.62 21.12 11.21
CA VAL A 278 16.53 20.21 11.62
C VAL A 278 15.36 21.05 12.13
N THR A 279 14.19 20.44 12.33
CA THR A 279 13.09 21.05 13.07
C THR A 279 12.96 20.41 14.45
N LEU A 280 12.45 21.17 15.45
CA LEU A 280 12.29 20.70 16.82
C LEU A 280 11.06 19.81 16.99
N THR A 281 10.06 20.02 16.15
CA THR A 281 8.87 19.20 15.96
C THR A 281 8.79 18.77 14.50
N ASN A 282 7.80 17.98 14.11
CA ASN A 282 7.63 17.53 12.74
C ASN A 282 6.14 17.45 12.35
N ASN A 283 5.40 18.53 12.63
CA ASN A 283 3.99 18.66 12.28
C ASN A 283 3.77 18.66 10.76
N HIS A 284 4.79 19.11 9.99
CA HIS A 284 4.78 19.07 8.52
C HIS A 284 5.04 17.68 7.93
N GLY A 285 5.37 16.68 8.77
CA GLY A 285 5.56 15.30 8.32
C GLY A 285 6.74 15.06 7.36
N GLY A 286 7.81 15.86 7.48
CA GLY A 286 9.04 15.73 6.68
C GLY A 286 9.00 16.41 5.31
N ILE A 287 7.90 17.09 4.95
CA ILE A 287 7.72 17.72 3.64
C ILE A 287 7.24 19.16 3.82
N LEU A 288 7.95 20.09 3.19
CA LEU A 288 7.62 21.52 3.17
C LEU A 288 7.56 22.03 1.73
N GLY A 289 6.38 22.50 1.32
CA GLY A 289 6.16 23.02 -0.03
C GLY A 289 6.37 21.98 -1.13
N GLY A 290 6.09 20.70 -0.84
CA GLY A 290 6.28 19.58 -1.77
C GLY A 290 7.69 18.98 -1.78
N ILE A 291 8.59 19.48 -0.93
CA ILE A 291 10.02 19.17 -0.93
C ILE A 291 10.41 18.59 0.43
N SER A 292 11.24 17.54 0.45
CA SER A 292 11.73 16.92 1.69
C SER A 292 12.54 17.89 2.53
N SER A 293 12.30 17.92 3.83
CA SER A 293 13.01 18.78 4.79
C SER A 293 14.26 18.13 5.39
N GLY A 294 14.47 16.83 5.17
CA GLY A 294 15.50 16.04 5.86
C GLY A 294 15.04 15.43 7.17
N MET A 295 13.86 15.83 7.68
CA MET A 295 13.19 15.17 8.79
C MET A 295 12.52 13.87 8.34
N PRO A 296 12.14 12.96 9.27
CA PRO A 296 11.39 11.78 8.90
C PRO A 296 10.13 12.12 8.11
N ILE A 297 9.91 11.46 6.96
CA ILE A 297 8.64 11.55 6.26
C ILE A 297 7.67 10.64 6.99
N ILE A 298 6.55 11.18 7.49
CA ILE A 298 5.54 10.43 8.24
C ILE A 298 4.14 10.79 7.72
N PHE A 299 3.37 9.74 7.42
CA PHE A 299 1.98 9.88 6.98
C PHE A 299 1.13 8.70 7.43
N ARG A 300 -0.20 8.88 7.39
CA ARG A 300 -1.19 7.87 7.73
C ARG A 300 -2.15 7.66 6.57
N THR A 301 -2.51 6.40 6.34
CA THR A 301 -3.41 6.00 5.25
C THR A 301 -4.60 5.24 5.81
N ALA A 302 -5.81 5.72 5.52
CA ALA A 302 -7.06 5.12 5.99
C ALA A 302 -7.60 4.08 4.98
N PHE A 303 -7.91 2.89 5.50
CA PHE A 303 -8.49 1.78 4.76
C PHE A 303 -9.94 1.54 5.19
N LYS A 304 -10.86 1.56 4.22
CA LYS A 304 -12.24 1.15 4.48
C LYS A 304 -12.33 -0.35 4.77
N PRO A 305 -13.39 -0.81 5.46
CA PRO A 305 -13.70 -2.24 5.58
C PRO A 305 -13.81 -2.91 4.22
N THR A 306 -13.50 -4.20 4.15
CA THR A 306 -13.67 -5.02 2.94
C THR A 306 -15.14 -5.01 2.52
N PRO A 307 -15.46 -4.65 1.27
CA PRO A 307 -16.85 -4.53 0.83
C PRO A 307 -17.55 -5.89 0.65
N SER A 308 -16.78 -6.94 0.39
CA SER A 308 -17.31 -8.30 0.25
C SER A 308 -17.51 -8.92 1.63
N ILE A 309 -18.74 -8.87 2.14
CA ILE A 309 -19.15 -9.47 3.41
C ILE A 309 -20.29 -10.47 3.18
N SER A 310 -20.45 -11.44 4.08
CA SER A 310 -21.50 -12.46 3.96
C SER A 310 -22.80 -12.09 4.66
N ARG A 311 -22.91 -10.87 5.18
CA ARG A 311 -24.19 -10.31 5.64
C ARG A 311 -25.08 -9.95 4.47
N PRO A 312 -26.41 -10.15 4.56
CA PRO A 312 -27.35 -9.66 3.55
C PRO A 312 -27.24 -8.14 3.39
N GLN A 313 -27.17 -7.67 2.16
CA GLN A 313 -27.09 -6.26 1.80
C GLN A 313 -28.06 -5.95 0.66
N LYS A 314 -28.63 -4.75 0.68
CA LYS A 314 -29.40 -4.25 -0.47
C LYS A 314 -28.45 -3.95 -1.63
N SER A 315 -28.84 -4.36 -2.81
CA SER A 315 -28.08 -4.14 -4.04
C SER A 315 -29.01 -4.03 -5.25
N VAL A 316 -28.40 -3.91 -6.42
CA VAL A 316 -29.10 -3.84 -7.69
C VAL A 316 -28.45 -4.78 -8.71
N ASP A 317 -29.26 -5.41 -9.54
CA ASP A 317 -28.81 -5.92 -10.82
C ASP A 317 -28.77 -4.75 -11.80
N PHE A 318 -27.58 -4.34 -12.22
CA PHE A 318 -27.41 -3.17 -13.08
C PHE A 318 -27.63 -3.47 -14.57
N LYS A 319 -27.84 -4.74 -14.94
CA LYS A 319 -28.25 -5.14 -16.27
C LYS A 319 -29.77 -5.10 -16.41
N ASP A 320 -30.48 -5.66 -15.44
CA ASP A 320 -31.95 -5.78 -15.47
C ASP A 320 -32.62 -4.59 -14.76
N MET A 321 -31.85 -3.68 -14.14
CA MET A 321 -32.31 -2.49 -13.39
C MET A 321 -33.30 -2.83 -12.28
N THR A 322 -33.03 -3.90 -11.54
CA THR A 322 -33.89 -4.39 -10.45
C THR A 322 -33.16 -4.34 -9.11
N GLU A 323 -33.88 -3.97 -8.05
CA GLU A 323 -33.38 -4.05 -6.68
C GLU A 323 -33.45 -5.49 -6.18
N GLN A 324 -32.45 -5.90 -5.42
CA GLN A 324 -32.39 -7.23 -4.82
C GLN A 324 -31.54 -7.28 -3.57
N GLU A 325 -31.69 -8.34 -2.79
CA GLU A 325 -30.80 -8.65 -1.70
C GLU A 325 -29.60 -9.45 -2.21
N LEU A 326 -28.41 -9.05 -1.78
CA LEU A 326 -27.15 -9.70 -2.09
C LEU A 326 -26.55 -10.32 -0.83
N VAL A 327 -26.25 -11.61 -0.87
CA VAL A 327 -25.42 -12.33 0.08
C VAL A 327 -24.18 -12.83 -0.65
N ILE A 328 -23.01 -12.28 -0.31
CA ILE A 328 -21.76 -12.67 -0.96
C ILE A 328 -21.24 -13.94 -0.31
N LYS A 329 -21.15 -15.02 -1.10
CA LYS A 329 -20.53 -16.27 -0.69
C LYS A 329 -19.08 -16.26 -1.17
N GLY A 330 -18.11 -16.49 -0.29
CA GLY A 330 -16.70 -16.52 -0.70
C GLY A 330 -15.73 -16.39 0.47
N ARG A 331 -14.43 -16.45 0.13
CA ARG A 331 -13.32 -16.37 1.07
C ARG A 331 -12.79 -14.92 1.09
N HIS A 332 -13.37 -14.09 1.93
CA HIS A 332 -13.02 -12.67 2.00
C HIS A 332 -12.17 -12.36 3.25
N ASP A 333 -11.36 -11.30 3.17
CA ASP A 333 -10.62 -10.80 4.32
C ASP A 333 -11.58 -10.11 5.31
N PRO A 334 -11.64 -10.50 6.57
CA PRO A 334 -12.38 -9.76 7.60
C PRO A 334 -11.73 -8.41 7.90
N CYS A 335 -10.43 -8.27 7.60
CA CYS A 335 -9.68 -7.02 7.67
C CYS A 335 -8.51 -7.06 6.70
N VAL A 336 -8.41 -6.08 5.82
CA VAL A 336 -7.28 -6.00 4.86
C VAL A 336 -6.05 -5.31 5.45
N VAL A 337 -6.19 -4.57 6.56
CA VAL A 337 -5.15 -3.67 7.08
C VAL A 337 -3.82 -4.38 7.37
N PRO A 338 -3.76 -5.55 8.03
CA PRO A 338 -2.48 -6.23 8.25
C PRO A 338 -1.72 -6.57 6.96
N ARG A 339 -2.46 -6.88 5.89
CA ARG A 339 -1.90 -7.17 4.56
C ARG A 339 -1.61 -5.91 3.74
N ALA A 340 -2.25 -4.79 4.10
CA ALA A 340 -2.03 -3.50 3.46
C ALA A 340 -0.74 -2.81 3.92
N VAL A 341 -0.23 -3.12 5.12
CA VAL A 341 1.02 -2.54 5.64
C VAL A 341 2.17 -2.62 4.63
N PRO A 342 2.57 -3.79 4.11
CA PRO A 342 3.63 -3.87 3.10
C PRO A 342 3.24 -3.23 1.75
N CYS A 343 1.95 -3.07 1.45
CA CYS A 343 1.53 -2.36 0.25
C CYS A 343 1.77 -0.84 0.37
N VAL A 344 1.53 -0.28 1.56
CA VAL A 344 1.80 1.14 1.86
C VAL A 344 3.30 1.42 1.81
N GLU A 345 4.12 0.57 2.42
CA GLU A 345 5.59 0.67 2.32
C GLU A 345 6.05 0.59 0.86
N ALA A 346 5.53 -0.37 0.10
CA ALA A 346 5.88 -0.56 -1.31
C ALA A 346 5.56 0.68 -2.15
N ALA A 347 4.41 1.26 -1.96
CA ALA A 347 3.99 2.47 -2.65
C ALA A 347 4.87 3.67 -2.27
N LEU A 348 5.26 3.81 -0.98
CA LEU A 348 6.21 4.82 -0.54
C LEU A 348 7.59 4.62 -1.19
N ASN A 349 8.11 3.38 -1.20
CA ASN A 349 9.40 3.07 -1.82
C ASN A 349 9.45 3.47 -3.30
N ILE A 350 8.41 3.16 -4.05
CA ILE A 350 8.27 3.57 -5.46
C ILE A 350 8.25 5.10 -5.57
N ALA A 351 7.51 5.80 -4.71
CA ALA A 351 7.44 7.27 -4.71
C ALA A 351 8.82 7.90 -4.48
N LEU A 352 9.56 7.43 -3.48
CA LEU A 352 10.86 7.99 -3.11
C LEU A 352 11.92 7.70 -4.18
N VAL A 353 11.98 6.48 -4.72
CA VAL A 353 12.88 6.14 -5.83
C VAL A 353 12.54 7.01 -7.05
N SER A 354 11.26 7.20 -7.35
CA SER A 354 10.84 8.05 -8.46
C SER A 354 11.26 9.51 -8.27
N ALA A 355 11.08 10.07 -7.07
CA ALA A 355 11.47 11.44 -6.77
C ALA A 355 13.00 11.65 -6.86
N LEU A 356 13.76 10.70 -6.32
CA LEU A 356 15.24 10.73 -6.40
C LEU A 356 15.72 10.59 -7.84
N SER A 357 15.12 9.71 -8.63
CA SER A 357 15.47 9.51 -10.05
C SER A 357 15.17 10.76 -10.87
N ALA A 358 14.03 11.40 -10.67
CA ALA A 358 13.65 12.62 -11.39
C ALA A 358 14.65 13.77 -11.19
N GLU A 359 15.40 13.75 -10.08
CA GLU A 359 16.42 14.76 -9.75
C GLU A 359 17.86 14.29 -10.01
N GLY A 360 18.05 13.11 -10.59
CA GLY A 360 19.37 12.54 -10.82
C GLY A 360 20.17 12.27 -9.54
N LYS A 361 19.47 11.92 -8.45
CA LYS A 361 20.04 11.62 -7.11
C LYS A 361 20.02 10.12 -6.78
N LEU A 362 19.76 9.25 -7.76
CA LEU A 362 19.88 7.79 -7.64
C LEU A 362 21.26 7.28 -7.98
#